data_b4657873e7a47e922e3312ed294e78aa
#
_entry.id   b4657873e7a47e922e3312ed294e78aa
#
_cell.length_a   1.000
_cell.length_b   1.000
_cell.length_c   1.000
_cell.angle_alpha   90.00
_cell.angle_beta   90.00
_cell.angle_gamma   90.00
#
_symmetry.space_group_name_H-M   'P 1'
#
loop_
_entity.id
_entity.type
_entity.pdbx_description
1 polymer ?
#
loop_
_entity_poly.entity_id
_entity_poly.type
_entity_poly.pdbx_seq_one_letter_code
_entity_poly.pdbx_strand_id
1 'polypeptide(L)'
;WFYEDVLGLKLAAAMAFDHLSGTDKRIEYMHIFFEMVDGNYIAFFDDPYNAPSNFFVDMNGFDSHVAVEVESMEHLKAIESKLNSIHWDSFIIDHEFVTSLYIFDPNGIQLEFTCRALDHDKIMAEDASKAHQEIKDWTERTRSLKEEKFGENSLAKK
;
A
#
# COMPACT_ATOMS: atom_id res chain seq x y z
N TRP A 1 -11.02 1.81 -14.23
CA TRP A 1 -10.03 2.13 -15.25
C TRP A 1 -8.59 1.92 -14.76
N PHE A 2 -8.13 2.58 -13.67
CA PHE A 2 -6.73 2.53 -13.26
C PHE A 2 -6.29 1.10 -12.88
N TYR A 3 -7.01 0.43 -12.01
CA TYR A 3 -6.68 -0.91 -11.55
C TYR A 3 -6.88 -1.99 -12.64
N GLU A 4 -7.86 -1.82 -13.50
CA GLU A 4 -8.16 -2.79 -14.58
C GLU A 4 -7.36 -2.52 -15.84
N ASP A 5 -7.48 -1.32 -16.44
CA ASP A 5 -6.90 -1.04 -17.77
C ASP A 5 -5.40 -0.66 -17.68
N VAL A 6 -4.97 0.03 -16.61
CA VAL A 6 -3.56 0.45 -16.45
C VAL A 6 -2.75 -0.64 -15.77
N LEU A 7 -3.19 -1.14 -14.61
CA LEU A 7 -2.46 -2.13 -13.82
C LEU A 7 -2.75 -3.57 -14.23
N GLY A 8 -3.82 -3.82 -14.97
CA GLY A 8 -4.16 -5.15 -15.51
C GLY A 8 -4.79 -6.11 -14.49
N LEU A 9 -5.30 -5.61 -13.36
CA LEU A 9 -6.01 -6.44 -12.40
C LEU A 9 -7.42 -6.77 -12.93
N LYS A 10 -7.91 -7.96 -12.61
CA LYS A 10 -9.26 -8.37 -13.01
C LYS A 10 -10.30 -7.75 -12.08
N LEU A 11 -11.27 -7.00 -12.65
CA LEU A 11 -12.46 -6.60 -11.91
C LEU A 11 -13.29 -7.86 -11.57
N ALA A 12 -13.26 -8.27 -10.30
CA ALA A 12 -13.91 -9.50 -9.85
C ALA A 12 -15.36 -9.28 -9.41
N ALA A 13 -15.66 -8.14 -8.78
CA ALA A 13 -17.01 -7.79 -8.38
C ALA A 13 -17.17 -6.27 -8.20
N ALA A 14 -18.39 -5.79 -8.41
CA ALA A 14 -18.86 -4.47 -8.05
C ALA A 14 -20.29 -4.58 -7.53
N MET A 15 -20.54 -4.17 -6.28
CA MET A 15 -21.81 -4.36 -5.59
C MET A 15 -22.28 -3.03 -5.01
N ALA A 16 -23.44 -2.57 -5.44
CA ALA A 16 -24.08 -1.38 -4.87
C ALA A 16 -24.98 -1.78 -3.68
N PHE A 17 -24.90 -0.99 -2.63
CA PHE A 17 -25.67 -1.15 -1.40
C PHE A 17 -26.42 0.14 -1.08
N ASP A 18 -27.58 0.01 -0.44
CA ASP A 18 -28.40 1.13 0.04
C ASP A 18 -28.53 1.15 1.58
N HIS A 19 -27.88 0.19 2.25
CA HIS A 19 -27.84 0.09 3.71
C HIS A 19 -26.44 -0.32 4.18
N LEU A 20 -26.03 0.18 5.34
CA LEU A 20 -24.83 -0.30 6.01
C LEU A 20 -25.07 -1.74 6.48
N SER A 21 -24.24 -2.67 6.02
CA SER A 21 -24.36 -4.11 6.32
C SER A 21 -24.55 -4.38 7.81
N GLY A 22 -25.58 -5.17 8.14
CA GLY A 22 -25.93 -5.52 9.52
C GLY A 22 -26.67 -4.44 10.33
N THR A 23 -27.11 -3.36 9.68
CA THR A 23 -27.85 -2.26 10.34
C THR A 23 -29.02 -1.77 9.48
N ASP A 24 -29.94 -1.00 10.09
CA ASP A 24 -31.01 -0.29 9.39
C ASP A 24 -30.58 1.10 8.87
N LYS A 25 -29.31 1.44 9.00
CA LYS A 25 -28.80 2.74 8.55
C LYS A 25 -28.74 2.78 7.03
N ARG A 26 -29.52 3.66 6.43
CA ARG A 26 -29.45 3.95 4.99
C ARG A 26 -28.16 4.69 4.66
N ILE A 27 -27.41 4.13 3.71
CA ILE A 27 -26.20 4.70 3.13
C ILE A 27 -26.01 4.08 1.75
N GLU A 28 -25.87 4.88 0.72
CA GLU A 28 -25.58 4.38 -0.62
C GLU A 28 -24.06 4.37 -0.85
N TYR A 29 -23.53 3.21 -1.19
CA TYR A 29 -22.12 3.03 -1.52
C TYR A 29 -21.94 1.85 -2.48
N MET A 30 -20.78 1.83 -3.16
CA MET A 30 -20.38 0.68 -3.97
C MET A 30 -19.15 0.02 -3.36
N HIS A 31 -19.11 -1.30 -3.35
CA HIS A 31 -17.94 -2.09 -2.97
C HIS A 31 -17.38 -2.77 -4.22
N ILE A 32 -16.12 -2.49 -4.55
CA ILE A 32 -15.44 -2.91 -5.77
C ILE A 32 -14.26 -3.79 -5.39
N PHE A 33 -14.08 -4.92 -6.09
CA PHE A 33 -13.02 -5.89 -5.82
C PHE A 33 -12.19 -6.14 -7.08
N PHE A 34 -10.89 -6.02 -6.96
CA PHE A 34 -9.91 -6.40 -7.97
C PHE A 34 -9.13 -7.63 -7.50
N GLU A 35 -9.17 -8.70 -8.31
CA GLU A 35 -8.52 -9.98 -8.02
C GLU A 35 -7.02 -9.90 -8.32
N MET A 36 -6.20 -10.36 -7.36
CA MET A 36 -4.77 -10.56 -7.51
C MET A 36 -4.46 -12.01 -7.93
N VAL A 37 -3.25 -12.24 -8.44
CA VAL A 37 -2.83 -13.55 -8.97
C VAL A 37 -2.88 -14.68 -7.93
N ASP A 38 -2.67 -14.34 -6.67
CA ASP A 38 -2.68 -15.28 -5.54
C ASP A 38 -4.08 -15.59 -4.99
N GLY A 39 -5.13 -15.04 -5.61
CA GLY A 39 -6.53 -15.21 -5.19
C GLY A 39 -6.98 -14.25 -4.09
N ASN A 40 -6.12 -13.35 -3.61
CA ASN A 40 -6.51 -12.25 -2.75
C ASN A 40 -7.12 -11.10 -3.56
N TYR A 41 -7.65 -10.10 -2.87
CA TYR A 41 -8.33 -8.97 -3.48
C TYR A 41 -7.84 -7.65 -2.89
N ILE A 42 -7.70 -6.63 -3.76
CA ILE A 42 -7.71 -5.23 -3.33
C ILE A 42 -9.15 -4.75 -3.49
N ALA A 43 -9.72 -4.20 -2.42
CA ALA A 43 -11.11 -3.76 -2.43
C ALA A 43 -11.23 -2.28 -2.06
N PHE A 44 -12.19 -1.60 -2.70
CA PHE A 44 -12.47 -0.18 -2.49
C PHE A 44 -13.94 0.03 -2.19
N PHE A 45 -14.20 1.06 -1.40
CA PHE A 45 -15.54 1.64 -1.26
C PHE A 45 -15.60 2.95 -2.04
N ASP A 46 -16.61 3.08 -2.89
CA ASP A 46 -17.03 4.37 -3.45
C ASP A 46 -18.20 4.86 -2.59
N ASP A 47 -17.95 5.88 -1.78
CA ASP A 47 -18.92 6.54 -0.90
C ASP A 47 -19.01 8.04 -1.27
N PRO A 48 -19.81 8.40 -2.28
CA PRO A 48 -19.87 9.76 -2.79
C PRO A 48 -20.47 10.77 -1.81
N TYR A 49 -21.11 10.30 -0.74
CA TYR A 49 -21.79 11.17 0.22
C TYR A 49 -20.92 11.53 1.42
N ASN A 50 -20.00 10.66 1.84
CA ASN A 50 -19.27 10.83 3.09
C ASN A 50 -17.73 10.85 2.90
N ALA A 51 -17.22 10.28 1.82
CA ALA A 51 -15.78 10.23 1.61
C ALA A 51 -15.23 11.64 1.28
N PRO A 52 -14.25 12.17 2.04
CA PRO A 52 -13.59 13.42 1.69
C PRO A 52 -12.71 13.23 0.45
N SER A 53 -12.78 14.16 -0.49
CA SER A 53 -12.08 14.08 -1.78
C SER A 53 -10.55 14.12 -1.68
N ASN A 54 -10.01 14.57 -0.55
CA ASN A 54 -8.57 14.75 -0.32
C ASN A 54 -7.98 13.79 0.71
N PHE A 55 -8.74 12.78 1.17
CA PHE A 55 -8.32 11.93 2.29
C PHE A 55 -6.95 11.27 2.06
N PHE A 56 -6.72 10.71 0.89
CA PHE A 56 -5.44 10.07 0.55
C PHE A 56 -4.41 11.05 -0.01
N VAL A 57 -4.86 12.17 -0.61
CA VAL A 57 -3.96 13.19 -1.18
C VAL A 57 -3.12 13.87 -0.12
N ASP A 58 -3.65 14.03 1.09
CA ASP A 58 -2.95 14.64 2.23
C ASP A 58 -2.01 13.67 2.97
N MET A 59 -2.02 12.38 2.60
CA MET A 59 -1.10 11.36 3.14
C MET A 59 0.17 11.30 2.29
N ASN A 60 1.26 10.86 2.91
CA ASN A 60 2.51 10.58 2.18
C ASN A 60 2.91 9.10 2.33
N GLY A 61 3.88 8.65 1.53
CA GLY A 61 4.29 7.26 1.52
C GLY A 61 4.89 6.73 2.83
N PHE A 62 5.31 7.61 3.74
CA PHE A 62 5.74 7.24 5.09
C PHE A 62 4.56 7.02 6.05
N ASP A 63 3.37 7.55 5.72
CA ASP A 63 2.18 7.31 6.54
C ASP A 63 1.58 5.94 6.22
N SER A 64 1.41 5.65 4.91
CA SER A 64 0.83 4.39 4.45
C SER A 64 1.10 4.16 2.97
N HIS A 65 1.43 2.94 2.59
CA HIS A 65 1.44 2.46 1.20
C HIS A 65 1.08 0.98 1.13
N VAL A 66 0.70 0.52 -0.05
CA VAL A 66 0.36 -0.89 -0.30
C VAL A 66 1.44 -1.49 -1.21
N ALA A 67 2.20 -2.46 -0.69
CA ALA A 67 3.19 -3.20 -1.45
C ALA A 67 2.63 -4.54 -1.90
N VAL A 68 2.79 -4.85 -3.18
CA VAL A 68 2.39 -6.12 -3.80
C VAL A 68 3.55 -6.72 -4.59
N GLU A 69 3.70 -8.02 -4.51
CA GLU A 69 4.75 -8.73 -5.26
C GLU A 69 4.35 -8.90 -6.71
N VAL A 70 5.31 -8.68 -7.61
CA VAL A 70 5.19 -9.03 -9.03
C VAL A 70 6.11 -10.22 -9.36
N GLU A 71 5.71 -10.99 -10.36
CA GLU A 71 6.33 -12.27 -10.70
C GLU A 71 7.80 -12.15 -11.15
N SER A 72 8.16 -11.04 -11.81
CA SER A 72 9.50 -10.86 -12.38
C SER A 72 9.85 -9.40 -12.65
N MET A 73 11.15 -9.14 -12.86
CA MET A 73 11.62 -7.82 -13.31
C MET A 73 11.06 -7.42 -14.69
N GLU A 74 10.77 -8.38 -15.55
CA GLU A 74 10.11 -8.11 -16.85
C GLU A 74 8.69 -7.61 -16.60
N HIS A 75 7.96 -8.20 -15.66
CA HIS A 75 6.61 -7.75 -15.28
C HIS A 75 6.66 -6.34 -14.68
N LEU A 76 7.59 -6.06 -13.76
CA LEU A 76 7.77 -4.72 -13.18
C LEU A 76 8.05 -3.67 -14.26
N LYS A 77 8.95 -3.95 -15.21
CA LYS A 77 9.26 -3.06 -16.34
C LYS A 77 8.08 -2.90 -17.31
N ALA A 78 7.24 -3.92 -17.48
CA ALA A 78 6.05 -3.80 -18.29
C ALA A 78 5.03 -2.83 -17.67
N ILE A 79 4.86 -2.86 -16.34
CA ILE A 79 4.04 -1.88 -15.61
C ILE A 79 4.63 -0.48 -15.78
N GLU A 80 5.93 -0.29 -15.55
CA GLU A 80 6.62 1.00 -15.74
C GLU A 80 6.42 1.54 -17.17
N SER A 81 6.61 0.68 -18.19
CA SER A 81 6.44 1.07 -19.59
C SER A 81 5.00 1.51 -19.88
N LYS A 82 4.02 0.81 -19.32
CA LYS A 82 2.61 1.17 -19.46
C LYS A 82 2.32 2.55 -18.82
N LEU A 83 2.83 2.79 -17.61
CA LEU A 83 2.69 4.08 -16.91
C LEU A 83 3.31 5.22 -17.71
N ASN A 84 4.53 5.01 -18.20
CA ASN A 84 5.24 5.98 -19.06
C ASN A 84 4.45 6.31 -20.33
N SER A 85 3.79 5.32 -20.95
CA SER A 85 2.99 5.53 -22.17
C SER A 85 1.78 6.45 -21.98
N ILE A 86 1.32 6.59 -20.75
CA ILE A 86 0.22 7.48 -20.35
C ILE A 86 0.69 8.69 -19.56
N HIS A 87 2.01 8.94 -19.49
CA HIS A 87 2.63 10.03 -18.74
C HIS A 87 2.27 10.02 -17.24
N TRP A 88 2.20 8.84 -16.64
CA TRP A 88 1.95 8.66 -15.21
C TRP A 88 3.28 8.58 -14.45
N ASP A 89 3.43 9.41 -13.42
CA ASP A 89 4.67 9.48 -12.66
C ASP A 89 4.92 8.18 -11.90
N SER A 90 6.16 7.69 -12.00
CA SER A 90 6.64 6.51 -11.29
C SER A 90 8.14 6.61 -11.05
N PHE A 91 8.64 5.87 -10.06
CA PHE A 91 10.09 5.76 -9.81
C PHE A 91 10.44 4.37 -9.29
N ILE A 92 11.66 3.92 -9.62
CA ILE A 92 12.18 2.61 -9.18
C ILE A 92 13.27 2.83 -8.14
N ILE A 93 13.24 2.01 -7.08
CA ILE A 93 14.28 1.93 -6.04
C ILE A 93 14.72 0.47 -5.90
N ASP A 94 16.03 0.26 -5.84
CA ASP A 94 16.63 -1.01 -5.43
C ASP A 94 16.89 -0.97 -3.92
N HIS A 95 16.25 -1.89 -3.20
CA HIS A 95 16.37 -2.05 -1.75
C HIS A 95 17.27 -3.23 -1.37
N GLU A 96 18.12 -3.73 -2.27
CA GLU A 96 19.00 -4.89 -2.12
C GLU A 96 18.24 -6.22 -2.07
N PHE A 97 17.20 -6.36 -1.23
CA PHE A 97 16.38 -7.57 -1.12
C PHE A 97 15.17 -7.60 -2.06
N VAL A 98 14.72 -6.43 -2.53
CA VAL A 98 13.69 -6.26 -3.57
C VAL A 98 14.02 -5.06 -4.44
N THR A 99 13.58 -5.09 -5.69
CA THR A 99 13.49 -3.89 -6.54
C THR A 99 12.03 -3.47 -6.60
N SER A 100 11.75 -2.21 -6.31
CA SER A 100 10.38 -1.68 -6.16
C SER A 100 10.09 -0.55 -7.13
N LEU A 101 8.91 -0.58 -7.74
CA LEU A 101 8.32 0.49 -8.54
C LEU A 101 7.23 1.16 -7.71
N TYR A 102 7.35 2.46 -7.50
CA TYR A 102 6.41 3.28 -6.73
C TYR A 102 5.56 4.16 -7.63
N ILE A 103 4.28 4.23 -7.33
CA ILE A 103 3.31 5.10 -7.99
C ILE A 103 2.28 5.61 -6.99
N PHE A 104 1.52 6.65 -7.39
CA PHE A 104 0.28 7.02 -6.73
C PHE A 104 -0.90 6.68 -7.63
N ASP A 105 -1.96 6.11 -7.04
CA ASP A 105 -3.20 5.89 -7.77
C ASP A 105 -3.96 7.23 -7.97
N PRO A 106 -5.07 7.27 -8.74
CA PRO A 106 -5.84 8.50 -8.95
C PRO A 106 -6.40 9.16 -7.68
N ASN A 107 -6.49 8.41 -6.57
CA ASN A 107 -6.96 8.93 -5.28
C ASN A 107 -5.82 9.42 -4.38
N GLY A 108 -4.56 9.19 -4.76
CA GLY A 108 -3.38 9.52 -3.96
C GLY A 108 -2.88 8.38 -3.07
N ILE A 109 -3.40 7.15 -3.24
CA ILE A 109 -2.89 5.97 -2.55
C ILE A 109 -1.54 5.59 -3.16
N GLN A 110 -0.49 5.52 -2.33
CA GLN A 110 0.80 5.03 -2.79
C GLN A 110 0.77 3.51 -2.93
N LEU A 111 1.13 3.05 -4.13
CA LEU A 111 1.31 1.64 -4.45
C LEU A 111 2.79 1.36 -4.71
N GLU A 112 3.23 0.19 -4.28
CA GLU A 112 4.57 -0.34 -4.50
C GLU A 112 4.46 -1.71 -5.16
N PHE A 113 5.11 -1.91 -6.30
CA PHE A 113 5.25 -3.21 -6.95
C PHE A 113 6.65 -3.73 -6.71
N THR A 114 6.78 -4.87 -6.03
CA THR A 114 8.08 -5.42 -5.62
C THR A 114 8.43 -6.67 -6.41
N CYS A 115 9.69 -6.74 -6.86
CA CYS A 115 10.28 -7.95 -7.41
C CYS A 115 11.43 -8.40 -6.50
N ARG A 116 11.41 -9.65 -6.06
CA ARG A 116 12.44 -10.20 -5.16
C ARG A 116 13.80 -10.28 -5.86
N ALA A 117 14.84 -9.91 -5.12
CA ALA A 117 16.23 -10.18 -5.53
C ALA A 117 16.57 -11.68 -5.34
N LEU A 118 17.63 -12.13 -5.98
CA LEU A 118 18.07 -13.52 -5.87
C LEU A 118 18.43 -13.93 -4.43
N ASP A 119 18.97 -13.00 -3.65
CA ASP A 119 19.37 -13.23 -2.26
C ASP A 119 18.30 -12.80 -1.25
N HIS A 120 17.07 -12.51 -1.71
CA HIS A 120 15.97 -12.02 -0.88
C HIS A 120 15.81 -12.79 0.43
N ASP A 121 15.62 -14.12 0.35
CA ASP A 121 15.34 -14.93 1.53
C ASP A 121 16.50 -14.96 2.53
N LYS A 122 17.75 -14.90 2.03
CA LYS A 122 18.94 -14.83 2.87
C LYS A 122 19.01 -13.50 3.61
N ILE A 123 18.83 -12.38 2.91
CA ILE A 123 18.85 -11.04 3.50
C ILE A 123 17.74 -10.91 4.54
N MET A 124 16.52 -11.33 4.20
CA MET A 124 15.38 -11.28 5.12
C MET A 124 15.57 -12.15 6.37
N ALA A 125 16.23 -13.32 6.26
CA ALA A 125 16.53 -14.16 7.41
C ALA A 125 17.59 -13.49 8.33
N GLU A 126 18.60 -12.86 7.75
CA GLU A 126 19.62 -12.12 8.50
C GLU A 126 18.97 -10.92 9.23
N ASP A 127 18.11 -10.15 8.57
CA ASP A 127 17.42 -9.01 9.16
C ASP A 127 16.40 -9.43 10.23
N ALA A 128 15.65 -10.49 9.99
CA ALA A 128 14.74 -11.04 10.99
C ALA A 128 15.46 -11.40 12.30
N SER A 129 16.70 -11.88 12.22
CA SER A 129 17.51 -12.24 13.40
C SER A 129 17.87 -11.04 14.28
N LYS A 130 17.89 -9.83 13.71
CA LYS A 130 18.27 -8.55 14.36
C LYS A 130 17.06 -7.67 14.66
N ALA A 131 15.90 -7.93 14.05
CA ALA A 131 14.76 -7.02 14.02
C ALA A 131 14.33 -6.51 15.41
N HIS A 132 14.24 -7.38 16.42
CA HIS A 132 13.88 -6.97 17.78
C HIS A 132 14.91 -6.06 18.43
N GLN A 133 16.20 -6.28 18.17
CA GLN A 133 17.26 -5.42 18.69
C GLN A 133 17.22 -4.05 18.01
N GLU A 134 17.06 -4.02 16.69
CA GLU A 134 16.93 -2.76 15.92
C GLU A 134 15.74 -1.92 16.38
N ILE A 135 14.58 -2.55 16.64
CA ILE A 135 13.40 -1.85 17.17
C ILE A 135 13.69 -1.26 18.56
N LYS A 136 14.40 -2.01 19.41
CA LYS A 136 14.76 -1.53 20.74
C LYS A 136 15.71 -0.33 20.65
N ASP A 137 16.78 -0.45 19.88
CA ASP A 137 17.80 0.60 19.72
C ASP A 137 17.19 1.87 19.09
N TRP A 138 16.32 1.71 18.09
CA TRP A 138 15.56 2.79 17.50
C TRP A 138 14.67 3.48 18.54
N THR A 139 13.94 2.70 19.33
CA THR A 139 13.04 3.22 20.37
C THR A 139 13.80 4.02 21.41
N GLU A 140 14.93 3.51 21.90
CA GLU A 140 15.78 4.24 22.86
C GLU A 140 16.32 5.53 22.26
N ARG A 141 16.86 5.49 21.05
CA ARG A 141 17.41 6.66 20.35
C ARG A 141 16.36 7.74 20.07
N THR A 142 15.11 7.37 19.81
CA THR A 142 14.03 8.31 19.45
C THR A 142 13.08 8.62 20.61
N ARG A 143 13.31 8.07 21.82
CA ARG A 143 12.42 8.16 22.96
C ARG A 143 12.02 9.60 23.29
N SER A 144 13.00 10.46 23.55
CA SER A 144 12.76 11.85 23.94
C SER A 144 11.93 12.62 22.91
N LEU A 145 12.25 12.42 21.62
CA LEU A 145 11.51 13.06 20.52
C LEU A 145 10.06 12.57 20.44
N LYS A 146 9.84 11.28 20.63
CA LYS A 146 8.49 10.69 20.62
C LYS A 146 7.66 11.11 21.83
N GLU A 147 8.25 11.15 23.02
CA GLU A 147 7.58 11.60 24.24
C GLU A 147 7.24 13.09 24.19
N GLU A 148 8.12 13.93 23.61
CA GLU A 148 7.82 15.34 23.34
C GLU A 148 6.64 15.50 22.37
N LYS A 149 6.63 14.72 21.27
CA LYS A 149 5.61 14.84 20.23
C LYS A 149 4.27 14.22 20.59
N PHE A 150 4.26 13.09 21.28
CA PHE A 150 3.07 12.26 21.53
C PHE A 150 2.66 12.15 23.00
N GLY A 151 3.40 12.80 23.91
CA GLY A 151 3.17 12.81 25.37
C GLY A 151 4.02 11.80 26.13
N GLU A 152 4.25 12.10 27.41
CA GLU A 152 4.92 11.19 28.35
C GLU A 152 4.23 9.83 28.36
N ASN A 153 5.00 8.76 28.47
CA ASN A 153 4.53 7.36 28.43
C ASN A 153 3.88 6.92 27.11
N SER A 154 4.01 7.69 26.03
CA SER A 154 3.49 7.29 24.69
C SER A 154 4.05 5.95 24.20
N LEU A 155 5.25 5.57 24.67
CA LEU A 155 5.92 4.29 24.35
C LEU A 155 5.65 3.19 25.38
N ALA A 156 4.84 3.44 26.41
CA ALA A 156 4.44 2.41 27.36
C ALA A 156 3.52 1.38 26.67
N LYS A 157 3.72 0.11 26.98
CA LYS A 157 2.79 -0.93 26.51
C LYS A 157 1.42 -0.67 27.12
N LYS A 158 0.40 -0.57 26.27
CA LYS A 158 -1.00 -0.47 26.67
C LYS A 158 -1.56 -1.84 26.98
#